data_cd947c4b2489d74bd1d856acc4287df2
#
_entry.id   cd947c4b2489d74bd1d856acc4287df2
#
_cell.length_a   1.000
_cell.length_b   1.000
_cell.length_c   1.000
_cell.angle_alpha   90.00
_cell.angle_beta   90.00
_cell.angle_gamma   90.00
#
_symmetry.space_group_name_H-M   'P 1'
#
loop_
_entity.id
_entity.type
_entity.pdbx_description
1 polymer ?
#
loop_
_entity_poly.entity_id
_entity_poly.type
_entity_poly.pdbx_seq_one_letter_code
_entity_poly.pdbx_strand_id
1 'polypeptide(L)'
;MSSTFLYFASERLSSAELTGARLDGDLVEIGEAFMPTDAVETPELRAASLRASIPETVAVTRQTAAWLHGATAAAPARHTVQRRVAVRGNQVIDPRLEYRGHLVEQRYLTWVGCLWATTPAYTLTDLIRAH
;
A
#
# COMPACT_ATOMS: atom_id res chain seq x y z
N MET A 1 -3.32 -3.55 14.14
CA MET A 1 -2.23 -3.19 15.05
C MET A 1 -1.25 -2.29 14.31
N SER A 2 -1.06 -1.07 14.81
CA SER A 2 -0.13 -0.15 14.17
C SER A 2 1.31 -0.59 14.43
N SER A 3 2.16 -0.47 13.42
CA SER A 3 3.58 -0.75 13.58
C SER A 3 4.23 0.31 14.46
N THR A 4 5.09 -0.11 15.39
CA THR A 4 5.85 0.82 16.22
C THR A 4 6.92 1.57 15.42
N PHE A 5 7.22 1.10 14.20
CA PHE A 5 8.25 1.69 13.34
C PHE A 5 7.71 2.68 12.32
N LEU A 6 6.39 2.89 12.27
CA LEU A 6 5.80 3.81 11.31
C LEU A 6 5.26 5.07 11.99
N TYR A 7 5.45 6.20 11.33
CA TYR A 7 4.95 7.51 11.78
C TYR A 7 4.03 8.09 10.69
N PHE A 8 2.84 8.49 11.11
CA PHE A 8 1.87 9.14 10.24
C PHE A 8 1.70 10.59 10.70
N ALA A 9 1.48 11.49 9.76
CA ALA A 9 1.42 12.93 10.04
C ALA A 9 0.38 13.32 11.10
N SER A 10 -0.70 12.55 11.22
CA SER A 10 -1.79 12.87 12.16
C SER A 10 -1.66 12.21 13.52
N GLU A 11 -0.64 11.40 13.77
CA GLU A 11 -0.52 10.62 15.00
C GLU A 11 0.39 11.26 16.05
N ARG A 12 1.70 11.08 15.89
CA ARG A 12 2.69 11.50 16.89
C ARG A 12 3.38 12.80 16.55
N LEU A 13 3.58 13.03 15.26
CA LEU A 13 4.30 14.18 14.76
C LEU A 13 3.46 14.90 13.72
N SER A 14 3.60 16.21 13.66
CA SER A 14 2.98 17.00 12.61
C SER A 14 3.67 16.74 11.28
N SER A 15 3.00 17.13 10.19
CA SER A 15 3.57 17.03 8.85
C SER A 15 4.90 17.80 8.74
N ALA A 16 4.99 18.97 9.37
CA ALA A 16 6.22 19.76 9.39
C ALA A 16 7.34 19.07 10.14
N GLU A 17 7.03 18.44 11.29
CA GLU A 17 8.02 17.70 12.07
C GLU A 17 8.55 16.49 11.31
N LEU A 18 7.65 15.75 10.64
CA LEU A 18 8.05 14.59 9.82
C LEU A 18 8.91 15.01 8.64
N THR A 19 8.57 16.11 7.98
CA THR A 19 9.37 16.65 6.88
C THR A 19 10.75 17.07 7.37
N GLY A 20 10.83 17.74 8.52
CA GLY A 20 12.09 18.14 9.14
C GLY A 20 12.97 16.93 9.46
N ALA A 21 12.39 15.91 10.09
CA ALA A 21 13.12 14.68 10.42
C ALA A 21 13.63 13.95 9.16
N ARG A 22 12.85 13.96 8.08
CA ARG A 22 13.27 13.38 6.80
C ARG A 22 14.43 14.15 6.19
N LEU A 23 14.38 15.48 6.21
CA LEU A 23 15.46 16.32 5.68
C LEU A 23 16.75 16.16 6.49
N ASP A 24 16.62 15.90 7.79
CA ASP A 24 17.77 15.64 8.67
C ASP A 24 18.33 14.22 8.52
N GLY A 25 17.67 13.36 7.74
CA GLY A 25 18.11 12.00 7.52
C GLY A 25 17.68 11.00 8.59
N ASP A 26 16.81 11.40 9.52
CA ASP A 26 16.32 10.53 10.60
C ASP A 26 15.19 9.63 10.16
N LEU A 27 14.41 10.06 9.16
CA LEU A 27 13.26 9.32 8.64
C LEU A 27 13.33 9.23 7.12
N VAL A 28 12.74 8.16 6.58
CA VAL A 28 12.52 7.99 5.14
C VAL A 28 11.05 7.72 4.90
N GLU A 29 10.56 8.08 3.71
CA GLU A 29 9.19 7.80 3.32
C GLU A 29 9.00 6.32 3.01
N ILE A 30 7.85 5.80 3.42
CA ILE A 30 7.37 4.47 3.04
C ILE A 30 5.87 4.56 2.77
N GLY A 31 5.45 4.43 1.51
CA GLY A 31 4.03 4.58 1.13
C GLY A 31 3.46 5.88 1.68
N GLU A 32 2.45 5.78 2.54
CA GLU A 32 1.75 6.91 3.14
C GLU A 32 2.34 7.33 4.50
N ALA A 33 3.46 6.76 4.90
CA ALA A 33 4.04 6.92 6.22
C ALA A 33 5.53 7.24 6.16
N PHE A 34 6.13 7.39 7.33
CA PHE A 34 7.57 7.57 7.50
C PHE A 34 8.10 6.49 8.43
N MET A 35 9.32 6.07 8.23
CA MET A 35 9.99 5.12 9.11
C MET A 35 11.41 5.57 9.43
N PRO A 36 12.00 5.11 10.56
CA PRO A 36 13.40 5.40 10.86
C PRO A 36 14.31 4.91 9.74
N THR A 37 15.34 5.69 9.43
CA THR A 37 16.28 5.38 8.35
C THR A 37 16.99 4.04 8.54
N ASP A 38 17.20 3.62 9.79
CA ASP A 38 17.86 2.37 10.12
C ASP A 38 16.90 1.16 10.21
N ALA A 39 15.61 1.38 10.03
CA ALA A 39 14.64 0.28 10.00
C ALA A 39 14.73 -0.46 8.68
N VAL A 40 14.44 -1.76 8.70
CA VAL A 40 14.41 -2.59 7.49
C VAL A 40 13.01 -2.50 6.86
N GLU A 41 12.96 -2.10 5.60
CA GLU A 41 11.70 -2.03 4.86
C GLU A 41 11.29 -3.42 4.42
N THR A 42 10.15 -3.89 4.93
CA THR A 42 9.60 -5.21 4.63
C THR A 42 8.26 -5.08 3.92
N PRO A 43 7.77 -6.15 3.24
CA PRO A 43 6.41 -6.14 2.68
C PRO A 43 5.35 -5.81 3.73
N GLU A 44 5.49 -6.31 4.95
CA GLU A 44 4.55 -6.03 6.03
C GLU A 44 4.55 -4.56 6.44
N LEU A 45 5.71 -3.91 6.46
CA LEU A 45 5.78 -2.47 6.73
C LEU A 45 5.18 -1.67 5.59
N ARG A 46 5.41 -2.08 4.34
CA ARG A 46 4.79 -1.45 3.18
C ARG A 46 3.27 -1.54 3.25
N ALA A 47 2.75 -2.71 3.60
CA ALA A 47 1.31 -2.91 3.79
C ALA A 47 0.77 -2.02 4.90
N ALA A 48 1.44 -2.00 6.05
CA ALA A 48 1.03 -1.18 7.19
C ALA A 48 0.98 0.31 6.85
N SER A 49 1.87 0.79 5.99
CA SER A 49 1.88 2.19 5.56
C SER A 49 0.64 2.58 4.76
N LEU A 50 -0.03 1.63 4.13
CA LEU A 50 -1.22 1.88 3.31
C LEU A 50 -2.53 1.54 4.03
N ARG A 51 -2.48 0.93 5.21
CA ARG A 51 -3.65 0.37 5.88
C ARG A 51 -4.81 1.35 6.01
N ALA A 52 -4.52 2.61 6.36
CA ALA A 52 -5.56 3.61 6.59
C ALA A 52 -6.26 4.03 5.29
N SER A 53 -5.60 3.85 4.13
CA SER A 53 -6.12 4.29 2.83
C SER A 53 -6.84 3.19 2.07
N ILE A 54 -6.65 1.92 2.43
CA ILE A 54 -7.15 0.78 1.67
C ILE A 54 -8.33 0.13 2.39
N PRO A 55 -9.54 0.15 1.81
CA PRO A 55 -10.70 -0.53 2.40
C PRO A 55 -10.54 -2.05 2.40
N GLU A 56 -11.19 -2.74 3.35
CA GLU A 56 -11.16 -4.20 3.43
C GLU A 56 -11.82 -4.91 2.25
N THR A 57 -12.70 -4.22 1.54
CA THR A 57 -13.46 -4.79 0.42
C THR A 57 -12.65 -4.90 -0.85
N VAL A 58 -11.44 -4.37 -0.86
CA VAL A 58 -10.57 -4.36 -2.04
C VAL A 58 -9.23 -5.02 -1.74
N ALA A 59 -8.55 -5.39 -2.81
CA ALA A 59 -7.15 -5.82 -2.77
C ALA A 59 -6.32 -4.84 -3.59
N VAL A 60 -5.06 -4.64 -3.19
CA VAL A 60 -4.13 -3.87 -4.02
C VAL A 60 -3.66 -4.74 -5.18
N THR A 61 -3.54 -4.13 -6.35
CA THR A 61 -3.19 -4.83 -7.60
C THR A 61 -2.15 -4.07 -8.38
N ARG A 62 -1.65 -4.66 -9.45
CA ARG A 62 -0.75 -4.05 -10.44
C ARG A 62 0.48 -3.42 -9.81
N GLN A 63 0.77 -2.15 -10.11
CA GLN A 63 1.99 -1.47 -9.64
C GLN A 63 2.07 -1.42 -8.12
N THR A 64 0.95 -1.23 -7.43
CA THR A 64 0.95 -1.21 -5.96
C THR A 64 1.28 -2.60 -5.41
N ALA A 65 0.70 -3.65 -5.97
CA ALA A 65 1.01 -5.03 -5.56
C ALA A 65 2.48 -5.36 -5.85
N ALA A 66 3.00 -4.95 -7.01
CA ALA A 66 4.40 -5.16 -7.35
C ALA A 66 5.34 -4.49 -6.34
N TRP A 67 5.05 -3.26 -5.96
CA TRP A 67 5.80 -2.56 -4.93
C TRP A 67 5.70 -3.28 -3.58
N LEU A 68 4.48 -3.69 -3.20
CA LEU A 68 4.24 -4.39 -1.94
C LEU A 68 5.07 -5.67 -1.84
N HIS A 69 5.21 -6.40 -2.94
CA HIS A 69 6.01 -7.64 -3.00
C HIS A 69 7.51 -7.40 -3.15
N GLY A 70 7.94 -6.15 -3.25
CA GLY A 70 9.36 -5.82 -3.34
C GLY A 70 9.92 -5.77 -4.75
N ALA A 71 9.08 -5.84 -5.79
CA ALA A 71 9.53 -5.82 -7.18
C ALA A 71 10.02 -4.43 -7.60
N THR A 72 9.53 -3.38 -6.99
CA THR A 72 9.95 -2.01 -7.26
C THR A 72 10.30 -1.31 -5.96
N ALA A 73 11.21 -0.34 -6.04
CA ALA A 73 11.71 0.36 -4.85
C ALA A 73 10.77 1.47 -4.39
N ALA A 74 10.11 2.16 -5.31
CA ALA A 74 9.27 3.32 -5.01
C ALA A 74 7.80 2.98 -5.14
N ALA A 75 7.00 3.44 -4.17
CA ALA A 75 5.55 3.30 -4.22
C ALA A 75 4.99 4.12 -5.38
N PRO A 76 3.96 3.62 -6.10
CA PRO A 76 3.30 4.43 -7.10
C PRO A 76 2.56 5.61 -6.46
N ALA A 77 2.39 6.69 -7.22
CA ALA A 77 1.69 7.89 -6.73
C ALA A 77 0.20 7.60 -6.47
N ARG A 78 -0.40 6.72 -7.27
CA ARG A 78 -1.77 6.26 -7.08
C ARG A 78 -1.77 4.75 -6.89
N HIS A 79 -2.56 4.27 -5.95
CA HIS A 79 -2.64 2.86 -5.63
C HIS A 79 -3.80 2.23 -6.39
N THR A 80 -3.51 1.19 -7.17
CA THR A 80 -4.52 0.46 -7.93
C THR A 80 -5.17 -0.58 -7.04
N VAL A 81 -6.50 -0.55 -6.96
CA VAL A 81 -7.27 -1.49 -6.15
C VAL A 81 -8.40 -2.11 -6.98
N GLN A 82 -8.79 -3.34 -6.62
CA GLN A 82 -9.90 -4.05 -7.24
C GLN A 82 -10.74 -4.72 -6.16
N ARG A 83 -12.04 -4.87 -6.42
CA ARG A 83 -12.91 -5.56 -5.46
C ARG A 83 -12.47 -7.01 -5.27
N ARG A 84 -12.51 -7.46 -4.03
CA ARG A 84 -12.30 -8.86 -3.67
C ARG A 84 -13.58 -9.53 -3.15
N VAL A 85 -14.64 -8.75 -2.94
CA VAL A 85 -15.94 -9.23 -2.49
C VAL A 85 -17.01 -8.80 -3.46
N ALA A 86 -18.05 -9.65 -3.61
CA ALA A 86 -19.13 -9.39 -4.57
C ALA A 86 -20.03 -8.24 -4.15
N VAL A 87 -20.20 -8.00 -2.86
CA VAL A 87 -21.07 -6.95 -2.35
C VAL A 87 -20.39 -5.59 -2.53
N ARG A 88 -21.10 -4.68 -3.19
CA ARG A 88 -20.60 -3.32 -3.37
C ARG A 88 -20.76 -2.54 -2.07
N GLY A 89 -19.66 -2.19 -1.44
CA GLY A 89 -19.65 -1.18 -0.40
C GLY A 89 -19.61 0.22 -1.02
N ASN A 90 -19.74 1.24 -0.17
CA ASN A 90 -19.53 2.60 -0.60
C ASN A 90 -18.07 2.77 -1.00
N GLN A 91 -17.83 3.17 -2.26
CA GLN A 91 -16.49 3.51 -2.69
C GLN A 91 -16.10 4.84 -2.05
N VAL A 92 -15.01 4.82 -1.30
CA VAL A 92 -14.43 6.05 -0.79
C VAL A 92 -13.71 6.73 -1.96
N ILE A 93 -14.11 7.96 -2.26
CA ILE A 93 -13.43 8.74 -3.29
C ILE A 93 -12.16 9.28 -2.67
N ASP A 94 -11.03 8.68 -3.06
CA ASP A 94 -9.71 9.10 -2.63
C ASP A 94 -8.86 9.29 -3.88
N PRO A 95 -8.31 10.49 -4.12
CA PRO A 95 -7.50 10.74 -5.31
C PRO A 95 -6.23 9.89 -5.39
N ARG A 96 -5.82 9.27 -4.28
CA ARG A 96 -4.66 8.37 -4.25
C ARG A 96 -5.00 6.95 -4.70
N LEU A 97 -6.30 6.63 -4.85
CA LEU A 97 -6.75 5.30 -5.25
C LEU A 97 -7.28 5.32 -6.67
N GLU A 98 -6.92 4.30 -7.44
CA GLU A 98 -7.48 4.04 -8.74
C GLU A 98 -8.25 2.71 -8.67
N TYR A 99 -9.57 2.79 -8.77
CA TYR A 99 -10.43 1.61 -8.73
C TYR A 99 -10.54 0.99 -10.12
N ARG A 100 -10.29 -0.30 -10.19
CA ARG A 100 -10.51 -1.08 -11.42
C ARG A 100 -11.75 -1.93 -11.25
N GLY A 101 -12.47 -2.15 -12.35
CA GLY A 101 -13.84 -2.65 -12.31
C GLY A 101 -14.01 -4.14 -12.08
N HIS A 102 -12.97 -4.94 -12.15
CA HIS A 102 -13.10 -6.40 -12.10
C HIS A 102 -12.92 -6.93 -10.70
N LEU A 103 -13.75 -7.92 -10.33
CA LEU A 103 -13.59 -8.68 -9.10
C LEU A 103 -12.38 -9.61 -9.25
N VAL A 104 -11.51 -9.62 -8.26
CA VAL A 104 -10.39 -10.56 -8.21
C VAL A 104 -10.80 -11.76 -7.38
N GLU A 105 -10.67 -12.97 -7.96
CA GLU A 105 -10.98 -14.20 -7.25
C GLU A 105 -10.03 -14.44 -6.08
N GLN A 106 -10.57 -15.01 -4.99
CA GLN A 106 -9.80 -15.25 -3.77
C GLN A 106 -8.53 -16.07 -4.01
N ARG A 107 -8.55 -17.00 -4.98
CA ARG A 107 -7.36 -17.83 -5.27
C ARG A 107 -6.16 -17.04 -5.79
N TYR A 108 -6.39 -15.81 -6.26
CA TYR A 108 -5.33 -14.93 -6.76
C TYR A 108 -4.92 -13.87 -5.75
N LEU A 109 -5.41 -13.99 -4.51
CA LEU A 109 -5.12 -13.04 -3.45
C LEU A 109 -4.23 -13.67 -2.38
N THR A 110 -3.42 -12.84 -1.77
CA THR A 110 -2.59 -13.20 -0.64
C THR A 110 -2.68 -12.12 0.43
N TRP A 111 -2.57 -12.52 1.67
CA TRP A 111 -2.59 -11.60 2.81
C TRP A 111 -1.16 -11.14 3.08
N VAL A 112 -0.92 -9.84 3.04
CA VAL A 112 0.39 -9.26 3.32
C VAL A 112 0.24 -8.32 4.51
N GLY A 113 0.68 -8.79 5.68
CA GLY A 113 0.58 -8.02 6.92
C GLY A 113 -0.84 -7.68 7.33
N CYS A 114 -1.43 -6.69 6.70
CA CYS A 114 -2.77 -6.21 7.03
C CYS A 114 -3.63 -5.90 5.80
N LEU A 115 -3.16 -6.26 4.61
CA LEU A 115 -3.85 -5.98 3.34
C LEU A 115 -3.97 -7.24 2.49
N TRP A 116 -5.03 -7.28 1.68
CA TRP A 116 -5.12 -8.23 0.58
C TRP A 116 -4.42 -7.63 -0.63
N ALA A 117 -3.66 -8.46 -1.32
CA ALA A 117 -2.96 -8.10 -2.55
C ALA A 117 -3.05 -9.25 -3.53
N THR A 118 -2.93 -8.97 -4.83
CA THR A 118 -2.79 -10.04 -5.80
C THR A 118 -1.45 -10.75 -5.58
N THR A 119 -1.43 -12.07 -5.84
CA THR A 119 -0.20 -12.86 -5.71
C THR A 119 0.88 -12.33 -6.66
N PRO A 120 2.17 -12.57 -6.38
CA PRO A 120 3.24 -12.14 -7.29
C PRO A 120 3.04 -12.64 -8.72
N ALA A 121 2.66 -13.91 -8.89
CA ALA A 121 2.44 -14.49 -10.22
C ALA A 121 1.29 -13.82 -10.96
N TYR A 122 0.15 -13.61 -10.29
CA TYR A 122 -0.99 -12.93 -10.90
C TYR A 122 -0.64 -11.48 -11.22
N THR A 123 0.05 -10.81 -10.32
CA THR A 123 0.48 -9.41 -10.51
C THR A 123 1.34 -9.27 -11.76
N LEU A 124 2.30 -10.15 -11.93
CA LEU A 124 3.18 -10.13 -13.11
C LEU A 124 2.38 -10.34 -14.39
N THR A 125 1.50 -11.35 -14.42
CA THR A 125 0.65 -11.63 -15.58
C THR A 125 -0.24 -10.45 -15.93
N ASP A 126 -0.84 -9.84 -14.91
CA ASP A 126 -1.74 -8.70 -15.08
C ASP A 126 -0.99 -7.47 -15.63
N LEU A 127 0.21 -7.21 -15.13
CA LEU A 127 1.05 -6.12 -15.63
C LEU A 127 1.48 -6.33 -17.08
N ILE A 128 1.82 -7.56 -17.44
CA ILE A 128 2.17 -7.90 -18.82
C ILE A 128 0.98 -7.65 -19.75
N ARG A 129 -0.21 -8.05 -19.34
CA ARG A 129 -1.44 -7.86 -20.14
C ARG A 129 -1.83 -6.39 -20.25
N ALA A 130 -1.45 -5.56 -19.30
CA ALA A 130 -1.77 -4.13 -19.30
C ALA A 130 -0.90 -3.33 -20.27
N HIS A 131 0.17 -3.93 -20.74
CA HIS A 131 1.05 -3.34 -21.75
C HIS A 131 0.86 -4.06 -23.12
#